data_9afb03695dbf8375c816f6e20a7e5ee4
#
_entry.id   9afb03695dbf8375c816f6e20a7e5ee4
#
_cell.length_a   1.000
_cell.length_b   1.000
_cell.length_c   1.000
_cell.angle_alpha   90.00
_cell.angle_beta   90.00
_cell.angle_gamma   90.00
#
_symmetry.space_group_name_H-M   'P 1'
#
loop_
_entity.id
_entity.type
_entity.pdbx_description
1 polymer ?
#
loop_
_entity_poly.entity_id
_entity_poly.type
_entity_poly.pdbx_seq_one_letter_code
_entity_poly.pdbx_strand_id
1 'polypeptide(L)'
;MRKILILLLVLFISVQTISSQNITTPFEQSKGTQTPTYFEIIDWWKKMDEQSGKVIMLTMGMTDAGYPLHLIVVSNNGDHNFDNIRKNNKRIILINNGIHPGEPDGIDASMLLVRDIVANKYKIADNVVLAIIPVYNIGGCLNRSANYRVDQNGPEEFGFRGNSQNLDLNRDFIKSDSKDARAFVEIFHLTGPDVFVDNHVSNGADYQHVMTLLTTQHNKLGGEMGEYLDKEFEPALYSSMKQKGFDLIPYVNHFGDKPENGWPEYWDSPRYASGYAALWHTFAFVPETHMLKPYDQRVKATYALMQSLIEFTAKNSEAIKKLREQTKQSVKTATEFPISWSLDRSRSKEVLYKGYESSRKPSEVSGLPRLYYDRSKPFEKTIPIFNYFPVKASVKKPVAYIIPQGWWKVIELLKLNKVQMTALKKDTVIEVEAYKIEDYKTSLRQYEMHHLNSEVKIAASVQKVTFRKGDWYIPMNQVANRFLTETLEPQAEDSYFAWNYFDAILGQKEGYSAYAFEDIAADYLKNNTDLKTKLEQRRLTDTAFAKDGRAQLNFVYQHSLWFEPAYMRYPVYRVIK
;
A
#
# COMPACT_ATOMS: atom_id res chain seq x y z
N MET A 1 -88.13 -21.77 9.51
CA MET A 1 -86.89 -22.51 9.70
C MET A 1 -85.87 -22.02 8.70
N ARG A 2 -84.96 -21.08 9.13
CA ARG A 2 -83.87 -20.54 8.26
C ARG A 2 -82.65 -21.35 8.52
N LYS A 3 -82.10 -22.00 7.49
CA LYS A 3 -80.79 -22.68 7.55
C LYS A 3 -79.68 -21.65 7.35
N ILE A 4 -78.83 -21.43 8.34
CA ILE A 4 -77.61 -20.60 8.25
C ILE A 4 -76.51 -21.48 7.70
N LEU A 5 -76.03 -21.10 6.50
CA LEU A 5 -74.89 -21.74 5.83
C LEU A 5 -73.60 -21.03 6.36
N ILE A 6 -72.82 -21.70 7.16
CA ILE A 6 -71.48 -21.18 7.63
C ILE A 6 -70.46 -21.53 6.54
N LEU A 7 -69.95 -20.50 5.84
CA LEU A 7 -68.85 -20.63 4.88
C LEU A 7 -67.50 -20.51 5.61
N LEU A 8 -66.81 -21.64 5.81
CA LEU A 8 -65.46 -21.67 6.33
C LEU A 8 -64.48 -21.28 5.23
N LEU A 9 -63.98 -20.05 5.32
CA LEU A 9 -62.87 -19.55 4.48
C LEU A 9 -61.55 -20.06 5.05
N VAL A 10 -60.99 -21.12 4.44
CA VAL A 10 -59.65 -21.62 4.80
C VAL A 10 -58.64 -20.76 4.05
N LEU A 11 -57.98 -19.84 4.77
CA LEU A 11 -56.86 -19.06 4.25
C LEU A 11 -55.64 -20.00 4.16
N PHE A 12 -55.30 -20.46 2.96
CA PHE A 12 -54.00 -21.09 2.70
C PHE A 12 -52.94 -20.00 2.68
N ILE A 13 -52.25 -19.79 3.81
CA ILE A 13 -50.97 -19.06 3.84
C ILE A 13 -49.94 -20.01 3.22
N SER A 14 -49.68 -19.82 1.93
CA SER A 14 -48.52 -20.44 1.30
C SER A 14 -47.27 -19.77 1.86
N VAL A 15 -46.67 -20.40 2.85
CA VAL A 15 -45.29 -20.11 3.25
C VAL A 15 -44.43 -20.55 2.08
N GLN A 16 -44.11 -19.62 1.19
CA GLN A 16 -43.04 -19.84 0.23
C GLN A 16 -41.76 -19.98 1.06
N THR A 17 -41.36 -21.21 1.33
CA THR A 17 -40.00 -21.51 1.69
C THR A 17 -39.13 -21.03 0.52
N ILE A 18 -38.51 -19.87 0.67
CA ILE A 18 -37.44 -19.44 -0.22
C ILE A 18 -36.36 -20.51 -0.06
N SER A 19 -36.40 -21.50 -0.95
CA SER A 19 -35.28 -22.42 -1.13
C SER A 19 -34.12 -21.57 -1.53
N SER A 20 -33.14 -21.39 -0.65
CA SER A 20 -31.85 -20.78 -0.97
C SER A 20 -31.30 -21.59 -2.16
N GLN A 21 -31.49 -21.08 -3.39
CA GLN A 21 -30.83 -21.67 -4.54
C GLN A 21 -29.35 -21.68 -4.24
N ASN A 22 -28.74 -22.87 -4.30
CA ASN A 22 -27.31 -23.05 -4.16
C ASN A 22 -26.65 -22.27 -5.32
N ILE A 23 -26.25 -21.01 -5.08
CA ILE A 23 -25.55 -20.21 -6.09
C ILE A 23 -24.15 -20.78 -6.22
N THR A 24 -23.96 -21.61 -7.23
CA THR A 24 -22.63 -22.11 -7.58
C THR A 24 -21.78 -21.01 -8.21
N THR A 25 -20.49 -21.04 -7.96
CA THR A 25 -19.53 -20.14 -8.62
C THR A 25 -19.01 -20.75 -9.92
N PRO A 26 -18.52 -19.95 -10.88
CA PRO A 26 -17.85 -20.49 -12.07
C PRO A 26 -16.68 -21.40 -11.74
N PHE A 27 -15.94 -21.12 -10.67
CA PHE A 27 -14.89 -21.98 -10.14
C PHE A 27 -15.42 -23.40 -9.81
N GLU A 28 -16.56 -23.51 -9.16
CA GLU A 28 -17.17 -24.82 -8.83
C GLU A 28 -17.73 -25.50 -10.06
N GLN A 29 -18.38 -24.75 -10.96
CA GLN A 29 -18.94 -25.29 -12.20
C GLN A 29 -17.86 -25.89 -13.10
N SER A 30 -16.68 -25.27 -13.15
CA SER A 30 -15.50 -25.74 -13.88
C SER A 30 -14.68 -26.79 -13.14
N LYS A 31 -15.06 -27.19 -11.93
CA LYS A 31 -14.30 -28.08 -11.03
C LYS A 31 -12.92 -27.52 -10.69
N GLY A 32 -12.80 -26.21 -10.56
CA GLY A 32 -11.59 -25.53 -10.14
C GLY A 32 -10.59 -25.21 -11.26
N THR A 33 -11.02 -25.21 -12.54
CA THR A 33 -10.13 -24.88 -13.67
C THR A 33 -10.32 -23.46 -14.21
N GLN A 34 -11.42 -22.78 -13.91
CA GLN A 34 -11.74 -21.46 -14.42
C GLN A 34 -12.01 -20.46 -13.30
N THR A 35 -11.70 -19.20 -13.57
CA THR A 35 -12.13 -18.04 -12.77
C THR A 35 -13.10 -17.20 -13.58
N PRO A 36 -14.13 -16.56 -12.94
CA PRO A 36 -15.13 -15.77 -13.65
C PRO A 36 -14.54 -14.53 -14.34
N THR A 37 -15.23 -14.09 -15.39
CA THR A 37 -15.01 -12.78 -16.00
C THR A 37 -15.52 -11.66 -15.07
N TYR A 38 -15.09 -10.42 -15.32
CA TYR A 38 -15.55 -9.26 -14.54
C TYR A 38 -17.08 -9.17 -14.43
N PHE A 39 -17.81 -9.34 -15.54
CA PHE A 39 -19.26 -9.21 -15.53
C PHE A 39 -19.94 -10.37 -14.77
N GLU A 40 -19.41 -11.59 -14.88
CA GLU A 40 -19.91 -12.74 -14.09
C GLU A 40 -19.66 -12.53 -12.58
N ILE A 41 -18.52 -11.96 -12.20
CA ILE A 41 -18.23 -11.60 -10.81
C ILE A 41 -19.29 -10.61 -10.29
N ILE A 42 -19.52 -9.52 -11.02
CA ILE A 42 -20.44 -8.47 -10.59
C ILE A 42 -21.87 -8.98 -10.55
N ASP A 43 -22.32 -9.77 -11.53
CA ASP A 43 -23.67 -10.36 -11.54
C ASP A 43 -23.85 -11.39 -10.42
N TRP A 44 -22.82 -12.13 -10.08
CA TRP A 44 -22.86 -13.04 -8.93
C TRP A 44 -23.04 -12.28 -7.62
N TRP A 45 -22.27 -11.19 -7.40
CA TRP A 45 -22.39 -10.38 -6.19
C TRP A 45 -23.73 -9.67 -6.07
N LYS A 46 -24.31 -9.17 -7.17
CA LYS A 46 -25.67 -8.63 -7.19
C LYS A 46 -26.71 -9.66 -6.72
N LYS A 47 -26.61 -10.90 -7.23
CA LYS A 47 -27.49 -12.00 -6.80
C LYS A 47 -27.33 -12.30 -5.30
N MET A 48 -26.11 -12.23 -4.77
CA MET A 48 -25.87 -12.43 -3.33
C MET A 48 -26.48 -11.32 -2.48
N ASP A 49 -26.41 -10.06 -2.91
CA ASP A 49 -27.07 -8.91 -2.28
C ASP A 49 -28.60 -9.09 -2.29
N GLU A 50 -29.18 -9.43 -3.43
CA GLU A 50 -30.62 -9.64 -3.58
C GLU A 50 -31.18 -10.80 -2.73
N GLN A 51 -30.38 -11.83 -2.48
CA GLN A 51 -30.83 -13.07 -1.84
C GLN A 51 -30.58 -13.12 -0.33
N SER A 52 -29.80 -12.20 0.22
CA SER A 52 -29.42 -12.29 1.62
C SER A 52 -29.27 -10.93 2.29
N GLY A 53 -30.08 -10.67 3.31
CA GLY A 53 -29.91 -9.49 4.16
C GLY A 53 -28.57 -9.42 4.93
N LYS A 54 -27.71 -10.44 4.82
CA LYS A 54 -26.35 -10.41 5.38
C LYS A 54 -25.35 -9.68 4.48
N VAL A 55 -25.66 -9.49 3.22
CA VAL A 55 -24.76 -8.96 2.19
C VAL A 55 -25.35 -7.72 1.58
N ILE A 56 -24.53 -6.70 1.33
CA ILE A 56 -24.88 -5.54 0.51
C ILE A 56 -23.73 -5.22 -0.45
N MET A 57 -24.06 -4.81 -1.65
CA MET A 57 -23.12 -4.34 -2.67
C MET A 57 -23.22 -2.82 -2.83
N LEU A 58 -22.17 -2.11 -2.47
CA LEU A 58 -22.07 -0.66 -2.59
C LEU A 58 -21.29 -0.29 -3.85
N THR A 59 -21.77 0.72 -4.58
CA THR A 59 -21.06 1.32 -5.70
C THR A 59 -20.19 2.46 -5.18
N MET A 60 -18.90 2.40 -5.46
CA MET A 60 -17.88 3.36 -4.99
C MET A 60 -17.36 4.24 -6.14
N GLY A 61 -16.17 4.83 -5.98
CA GLY A 61 -15.56 5.70 -6.98
C GLY A 61 -15.32 5.04 -8.35
N MET A 62 -15.27 5.85 -9.39
CA MET A 62 -14.97 5.41 -10.75
C MET A 62 -13.51 5.02 -10.91
N THR A 63 -13.24 3.97 -11.68
CA THR A 63 -11.90 3.53 -12.05
C THR A 63 -11.48 4.05 -13.44
N ASP A 64 -10.21 3.86 -13.80
CA ASP A 64 -9.70 4.19 -15.13
C ASP A 64 -10.28 3.29 -16.24
N ALA A 65 -10.89 2.17 -15.87
CA ALA A 65 -11.62 1.31 -16.80
C ALA A 65 -13.00 1.86 -17.21
N GLY A 66 -13.44 2.97 -16.60
CA GLY A 66 -14.78 3.54 -16.86
C GLY A 66 -15.92 2.81 -16.14
N TYR A 67 -15.61 1.88 -15.25
CA TYR A 67 -16.56 1.20 -14.37
C TYR A 67 -16.33 1.59 -12.91
N PRO A 68 -17.36 1.64 -12.08
CA PRO A 68 -17.19 1.94 -10.66
C PRO A 68 -16.56 0.76 -9.91
N LEU A 69 -15.72 1.06 -8.94
CA LEU A 69 -15.28 0.09 -7.96
C LEU A 69 -16.44 -0.29 -7.04
N HIS A 70 -16.51 -1.55 -6.63
CA HIS A 70 -17.57 -2.05 -5.75
C HIS A 70 -16.99 -2.47 -4.39
N LEU A 71 -17.82 -2.31 -3.35
CA LEU A 71 -17.52 -2.77 -2.00
C LEU A 71 -18.67 -3.66 -1.52
N ILE A 72 -18.36 -4.91 -1.21
CA ILE A 72 -19.29 -5.85 -0.60
C ILE A 72 -19.14 -5.77 0.91
N VAL A 73 -20.24 -5.57 1.63
CA VAL A 73 -20.23 -5.60 3.10
C VAL A 73 -21.00 -6.82 3.57
N VAL A 74 -20.38 -7.66 4.38
CA VAL A 74 -20.98 -8.88 4.91
C VAL A 74 -21.04 -8.79 6.43
N SER A 75 -22.26 -8.82 6.98
CA SER A 75 -22.53 -8.73 8.41
C SER A 75 -23.58 -9.76 8.83
N ASN A 76 -23.31 -10.54 9.87
CA ASN A 76 -24.22 -11.62 10.29
C ASN A 76 -25.62 -11.12 10.68
N ASN A 77 -25.71 -9.91 11.22
CA ASN A 77 -26.98 -9.30 11.67
C ASN A 77 -27.56 -8.29 10.67
N GLY A 78 -27.01 -8.17 9.46
CA GLY A 78 -27.51 -7.24 8.41
C GLY A 78 -27.22 -5.76 8.69
N ASP A 79 -26.36 -5.42 9.65
CA ASP A 79 -25.91 -4.03 9.86
C ASP A 79 -24.72 -3.74 8.95
N HIS A 80 -24.95 -2.89 7.94
CA HIS A 80 -23.97 -2.52 6.93
C HIS A 80 -23.49 -1.06 7.05
N ASN A 81 -23.95 -0.34 8.08
CA ASN A 81 -23.53 1.04 8.34
C ASN A 81 -22.25 1.06 9.15
N PHE A 82 -21.15 1.58 8.58
CA PHE A 82 -19.83 1.58 9.21
C PHE A 82 -19.77 2.36 10.53
N ASP A 83 -20.61 3.39 10.72
CA ASP A 83 -20.67 4.12 11.98
C ASP A 83 -21.34 3.29 13.07
N ASN A 84 -22.40 2.56 12.75
CA ASN A 84 -23.03 1.61 13.67
C ASN A 84 -22.10 0.44 13.98
N ILE A 85 -21.43 -0.13 12.98
CA ILE A 85 -20.45 -1.22 13.13
C ILE A 85 -19.39 -0.82 14.16
N ARG A 86 -18.83 0.40 14.03
CA ARG A 86 -17.84 0.93 14.98
C ARG A 86 -18.41 1.18 16.37
N LYS A 87 -19.61 1.78 16.46
CA LYS A 87 -20.32 2.00 17.74
C LYS A 87 -20.59 0.69 18.48
N ASN A 88 -20.92 -0.37 17.74
CA ASN A 88 -21.18 -1.71 18.29
C ASN A 88 -19.91 -2.54 18.52
N ASN A 89 -18.75 -1.91 18.53
CA ASN A 89 -17.45 -2.56 18.79
C ASN A 89 -17.14 -3.75 17.88
N LYS A 90 -17.61 -3.77 16.64
CA LYS A 90 -17.26 -4.81 15.66
C LYS A 90 -15.93 -4.50 15.00
N ARG A 91 -15.18 -5.55 14.64
CA ARG A 91 -13.93 -5.44 13.87
C ARG A 91 -14.22 -5.53 12.39
N ILE A 92 -13.50 -4.77 11.60
CA ILE A 92 -13.66 -4.74 10.15
C ILE A 92 -12.43 -5.38 9.52
N ILE A 93 -12.66 -6.41 8.71
CA ILE A 93 -11.64 -7.01 7.84
C ILE A 93 -11.91 -6.53 6.43
N LEU A 94 -10.99 -5.74 5.86
CA LEU A 94 -11.02 -5.34 4.45
C LEU A 94 -10.23 -6.37 3.63
N ILE A 95 -10.89 -6.99 2.65
CA ILE A 95 -10.28 -7.96 1.74
C ILE A 95 -10.24 -7.35 0.35
N ASN A 96 -9.05 -7.19 -0.21
CA ASN A 96 -8.83 -6.70 -1.55
C ASN A 96 -8.49 -7.86 -2.47
N ASN A 97 -9.19 -7.98 -3.59
CA ASN A 97 -8.99 -9.04 -4.57
C ASN A 97 -8.68 -8.46 -5.95
N GLY A 98 -7.88 -9.17 -6.70
CA GLY A 98 -7.63 -8.86 -8.10
C GLY A 98 -6.94 -7.51 -8.32
N ILE A 99 -6.03 -7.08 -7.44
CA ILE A 99 -5.10 -5.99 -7.73
C ILE A 99 -4.26 -6.35 -8.97
N HIS A 100 -3.90 -7.63 -9.07
CA HIS A 100 -3.41 -8.25 -10.28
C HIS A 100 -4.44 -9.33 -10.71
N PRO A 101 -5.30 -9.08 -11.67
CA PRO A 101 -6.36 -10.04 -12.04
C PRO A 101 -5.86 -11.35 -12.67
N GLY A 102 -4.57 -11.43 -12.98
CA GLY A 102 -3.88 -12.68 -13.27
C GLY A 102 -3.67 -13.57 -12.03
N GLU A 103 -3.99 -13.07 -10.84
CA GLU A 103 -3.87 -13.69 -9.53
C GLU A 103 -5.27 -13.82 -8.88
N PRO A 104 -6.19 -14.62 -9.47
CA PRO A 104 -7.61 -14.54 -9.14
C PRO A 104 -8.02 -15.32 -7.88
N ASP A 105 -7.09 -15.94 -7.18
CA ASP A 105 -7.35 -16.86 -6.07
C ASP A 105 -8.24 -16.23 -4.98
N GLY A 106 -8.01 -14.94 -4.66
CA GLY A 106 -8.81 -14.19 -3.72
C GLY A 106 -10.23 -13.90 -4.20
N ILE A 107 -10.42 -13.70 -5.51
CA ILE A 107 -11.73 -13.48 -6.13
C ILE A 107 -12.62 -14.70 -5.86
N ASP A 108 -12.16 -15.88 -6.27
CA ASP A 108 -12.93 -17.11 -6.14
C ASP A 108 -13.08 -17.55 -4.67
N ALA A 109 -12.03 -17.41 -3.86
CA ALA A 109 -12.10 -17.73 -2.43
C ALA A 109 -13.10 -16.84 -1.68
N SER A 110 -13.19 -15.55 -2.02
CA SER A 110 -14.16 -14.63 -1.41
C SER A 110 -15.61 -14.99 -1.79
N MET A 111 -15.85 -15.35 -3.05
CA MET A 111 -17.16 -15.79 -3.52
C MET A 111 -17.59 -17.07 -2.78
N LEU A 112 -16.72 -18.06 -2.68
CA LEU A 112 -16.97 -19.31 -1.93
C LEU A 112 -17.27 -19.03 -0.45
N LEU A 113 -16.46 -18.19 0.21
CA LEU A 113 -16.62 -17.84 1.61
C LEU A 113 -17.96 -17.19 1.90
N VAL A 114 -18.34 -16.18 1.10
CA VAL A 114 -19.60 -15.45 1.33
C VAL A 114 -20.82 -16.31 1.00
N ARG A 115 -20.75 -17.14 -0.06
CA ARG A 115 -21.77 -18.16 -0.31
C ARG A 115 -21.98 -19.07 0.90
N ASP A 116 -20.89 -19.56 1.51
CA ASP A 116 -20.97 -20.46 2.65
C ASP A 116 -21.50 -19.75 3.93
N ILE A 117 -21.19 -18.45 4.09
CA ILE A 117 -21.80 -17.61 5.15
C ILE A 117 -23.30 -17.45 4.93
N VAL A 118 -23.74 -17.15 3.72
CA VAL A 118 -25.16 -16.98 3.36
C VAL A 118 -25.92 -18.29 3.53
N ALA A 119 -25.32 -19.40 3.08
CA ALA A 119 -25.88 -20.75 3.22
C ALA A 119 -25.80 -21.32 4.66
N ASN A 120 -25.28 -20.56 5.63
CA ASN A 120 -25.02 -20.99 7.01
C ASN A 120 -24.11 -22.24 7.14
N LYS A 121 -23.29 -22.51 6.12
CA LYS A 121 -22.26 -23.56 6.14
C LYS A 121 -21.02 -23.10 6.91
N TYR A 122 -20.71 -21.80 6.85
CA TYR A 122 -19.69 -21.15 7.65
C TYR A 122 -20.31 -20.02 8.49
N LYS A 123 -20.07 -20.03 9.79
CA LYS A 123 -20.66 -19.08 10.74
C LYS A 123 -19.67 -17.97 11.06
N ILE A 124 -19.91 -16.78 10.49
CA ILE A 124 -19.14 -15.59 10.87
C ILE A 124 -19.58 -15.10 12.26
N ALA A 125 -18.64 -14.69 13.08
CA ALA A 125 -18.91 -14.16 14.41
C ALA A 125 -19.57 -12.77 14.35
N ASP A 126 -20.48 -12.48 15.29
CA ASP A 126 -21.24 -11.21 15.29
C ASP A 126 -20.37 -9.96 15.48
N ASN A 127 -19.18 -10.11 16.07
CA ASN A 127 -18.24 -9.03 16.30
C ASN A 127 -17.25 -8.79 15.14
N VAL A 128 -17.44 -9.45 13.99
CA VAL A 128 -16.64 -9.26 12.76
C VAL A 128 -17.54 -8.90 11.60
N VAL A 129 -17.10 -7.96 10.79
CA VAL A 129 -17.72 -7.57 9.52
C VAL A 129 -16.66 -7.67 8.43
N LEU A 130 -17.02 -8.26 7.29
CA LEU A 130 -16.16 -8.29 6.12
C LEU A 130 -16.53 -7.13 5.19
N ALA A 131 -15.51 -6.44 4.71
CA ALA A 131 -15.58 -5.46 3.63
C ALA A 131 -14.72 -6.01 2.50
N ILE A 132 -15.32 -6.33 1.34
CA ILE A 132 -14.63 -7.05 0.26
C ILE A 132 -14.67 -6.21 -1.00
N ILE A 133 -13.52 -5.94 -1.59
CA ILE A 133 -13.41 -5.42 -2.95
C ILE A 133 -13.37 -6.63 -3.88
N PRO A 134 -14.42 -6.86 -4.70
CA PRO A 134 -14.51 -8.06 -5.55
C PRO A 134 -13.37 -8.17 -6.56
N VAL A 135 -13.11 -7.06 -7.25
CA VAL A 135 -12.00 -6.89 -8.21
C VAL A 135 -11.54 -5.44 -8.14
N TYR A 136 -10.30 -5.22 -7.72
CA TYR A 136 -9.72 -3.89 -7.62
C TYR A 136 -9.28 -3.35 -9.00
N ASN A 137 -8.51 -4.12 -9.74
CA ASN A 137 -8.05 -3.76 -11.08
C ASN A 137 -9.06 -4.23 -12.15
N ILE A 138 -10.09 -3.42 -12.36
CA ILE A 138 -11.15 -3.74 -13.34
C ILE A 138 -10.58 -3.80 -14.77
N GLY A 139 -9.70 -2.85 -15.12
CA GLY A 139 -9.11 -2.79 -16.46
C GLY A 139 -8.28 -4.02 -16.80
N GLY A 140 -7.47 -4.48 -15.86
CA GLY A 140 -6.72 -5.72 -16.00
C GLY A 140 -7.62 -6.95 -16.03
N CYS A 141 -8.75 -6.96 -15.27
CA CYS A 141 -9.70 -8.06 -15.27
C CYS A 141 -10.46 -8.19 -16.60
N LEU A 142 -10.73 -7.08 -17.26
CA LEU A 142 -11.34 -7.06 -18.60
C LEU A 142 -10.37 -7.51 -19.70
N ASN A 143 -9.07 -7.33 -19.49
CA ASN A 143 -8.02 -7.74 -20.42
C ASN A 143 -7.56 -9.16 -20.11
N ARG A 144 -8.28 -10.17 -20.61
CA ARG A 144 -8.05 -11.60 -20.31
C ARG A 144 -7.24 -12.31 -21.40
N SER A 145 -6.43 -13.27 -20.97
CA SER A 145 -5.70 -14.19 -21.86
C SER A 145 -5.23 -15.43 -21.09
N ALA A 146 -5.08 -16.54 -21.79
CA ALA A 146 -4.40 -17.75 -21.28
C ALA A 146 -2.86 -17.61 -21.24
N ASN A 147 -2.30 -16.53 -21.81
CA ASN A 147 -0.87 -16.45 -22.12
C ASN A 147 -0.08 -15.42 -21.27
N TYR A 148 -0.71 -14.68 -20.37
CA TYR A 148 -0.03 -13.61 -19.64
C TYR A 148 0.97 -14.08 -18.57
N ARG A 149 0.71 -15.19 -17.94
CA ARG A 149 1.53 -15.74 -16.84
C ARG A 149 1.98 -17.15 -17.21
N VAL A 150 3.00 -17.22 -18.06
CA VAL A 150 3.48 -18.43 -18.72
C VAL A 150 3.81 -19.58 -17.74
N ASP A 151 4.21 -19.27 -16.51
CA ASP A 151 4.60 -20.28 -15.51
C ASP A 151 3.44 -20.69 -14.59
N GLN A 152 2.27 -20.01 -14.67
CA GLN A 152 1.20 -20.21 -13.72
C GLN A 152 0.37 -21.46 -14.05
N ASN A 153 0.18 -22.33 -13.05
CA ASN A 153 -0.62 -23.55 -13.17
C ASN A 153 -2.11 -23.24 -12.94
N GLY A 154 -2.77 -22.74 -13.98
CA GLY A 154 -4.18 -22.34 -13.99
C GLY A 154 -4.46 -20.98 -13.30
N PRO A 155 -5.70 -20.49 -13.44
CA PRO A 155 -6.81 -21.06 -14.23
C PRO A 155 -6.55 -21.02 -15.74
N GLU A 156 -7.52 -21.49 -16.56
CA GLU A 156 -7.42 -21.56 -18.03
C GLU A 156 -7.19 -20.19 -18.67
N GLU A 157 -7.89 -19.17 -18.18
CA GLU A 157 -7.73 -17.77 -18.56
C GLU A 157 -7.80 -16.87 -17.34
N PHE A 158 -7.08 -15.75 -17.40
CA PHE A 158 -7.01 -14.79 -16.30
C PHE A 158 -6.70 -13.38 -16.83
N GLY A 159 -6.83 -12.37 -15.96
CA GLY A 159 -6.62 -10.99 -16.34
C GLY A 159 -5.15 -10.57 -16.40
N PHE A 160 -4.93 -9.33 -16.82
CA PHE A 160 -3.62 -8.69 -16.96
C PHE A 160 -3.20 -7.98 -15.66
N ARG A 161 -1.89 -7.84 -15.44
CA ARG A 161 -1.34 -7.20 -14.24
C ARG A 161 -1.63 -5.71 -14.18
N GLY A 162 -1.36 -4.98 -15.28
CA GLY A 162 -1.56 -3.54 -15.37
C GLY A 162 -3.04 -3.15 -15.43
N ASN A 163 -3.38 -1.96 -14.95
CA ASN A 163 -4.71 -1.39 -15.10
C ASN A 163 -4.93 -0.84 -16.52
N SER A 164 -6.03 -0.10 -16.77
CA SER A 164 -6.33 0.50 -18.08
C SER A 164 -5.29 1.52 -18.56
N GLN A 165 -4.45 2.05 -17.67
CA GLN A 165 -3.32 2.92 -18.01
C GLN A 165 -1.97 2.18 -18.03
N ASN A 166 -1.99 0.84 -17.90
CA ASN A 166 -0.80 -0.01 -17.77
C ASN A 166 0.03 0.28 -16.51
N LEU A 167 -0.62 0.72 -15.42
CA LEU A 167 0.00 0.91 -14.12
C LEU A 167 -0.13 -0.34 -13.26
N ASP A 168 0.90 -0.65 -12.47
CA ASP A 168 0.83 -1.62 -11.39
C ASP A 168 0.19 -0.97 -10.16
N LEU A 169 -1.06 -1.31 -9.85
CA LEU A 169 -1.79 -0.76 -8.71
C LEU A 169 -1.13 -1.09 -7.37
N ASN A 170 -0.33 -2.17 -7.30
CA ASN A 170 0.50 -2.48 -6.12
C ASN A 170 1.79 -1.63 -6.04
N ARG A 171 1.81 -0.49 -6.72
CA ARG A 171 2.81 0.59 -6.62
C ARG A 171 2.13 1.95 -6.43
N ASP A 172 0.79 1.96 -6.34
CA ASP A 172 0.00 3.20 -6.43
C ASP A 172 -0.69 3.60 -5.11
N PHE A 173 -0.53 2.85 -4.02
CA PHE A 173 -1.24 3.11 -2.76
C PHE A 173 -0.95 4.50 -2.18
N ILE A 174 0.32 4.91 -2.10
CA ILE A 174 0.69 6.19 -1.49
C ILE A 174 0.56 7.37 -2.45
N LYS A 175 0.86 7.16 -3.74
CA LYS A 175 0.87 8.25 -4.72
C LYS A 175 -0.51 8.50 -5.34
N SER A 176 -1.39 7.48 -5.39
CA SER A 176 -2.77 7.57 -5.86
C SER A 176 -2.91 8.33 -7.20
N ASP A 177 -2.11 7.96 -8.18
CA ASP A 177 -2.15 8.55 -9.53
C ASP A 177 -3.39 8.12 -10.30
N SER A 178 -3.72 6.82 -10.22
CA SER A 178 -4.88 6.24 -10.90
C SER A 178 -6.19 6.59 -10.19
N LYS A 179 -7.29 6.58 -10.95
CA LYS A 179 -8.63 6.64 -10.36
C LYS A 179 -8.94 5.41 -9.52
N ASP A 180 -8.39 4.25 -9.92
CA ASP A 180 -8.48 2.99 -9.15
C ASP A 180 -7.95 3.19 -7.72
N ALA A 181 -6.74 3.72 -7.57
CA ALA A 181 -6.14 3.97 -6.26
C ALA A 181 -6.91 5.02 -5.46
N ARG A 182 -7.42 6.06 -6.09
CA ARG A 182 -8.27 7.06 -5.42
C ARG A 182 -9.55 6.44 -4.87
N ALA A 183 -10.23 5.60 -5.66
CA ALA A 183 -11.42 4.88 -5.22
C ALA A 183 -11.10 3.90 -4.07
N PHE A 184 -9.95 3.22 -4.12
CA PHE A 184 -9.48 2.39 -3.02
C PHE A 184 -9.26 3.19 -1.73
N VAL A 185 -8.59 4.33 -1.80
CA VAL A 185 -8.35 5.20 -0.62
C VAL A 185 -9.66 5.64 0.02
N GLU A 186 -10.68 5.97 -0.78
CA GLU A 186 -12.03 6.28 -0.26
C GLU A 186 -12.64 5.09 0.49
N ILE A 187 -12.54 3.86 -0.06
CA ILE A 187 -12.99 2.64 0.60
C ILE A 187 -12.22 2.38 1.90
N PHE A 188 -10.90 2.51 1.86
CA PHE A 188 -10.04 2.28 3.02
C PHE A 188 -10.40 3.21 4.19
N HIS A 189 -10.62 4.50 3.91
CA HIS A 189 -11.03 5.46 4.94
C HIS A 189 -12.49 5.34 5.36
N LEU A 190 -13.39 4.92 4.48
CA LEU A 190 -14.78 4.63 4.81
C LEU A 190 -14.86 3.45 5.79
N THR A 191 -14.17 2.37 5.48
CA THR A 191 -14.15 1.16 6.30
C THR A 191 -13.33 1.32 7.57
N GLY A 192 -12.18 2.02 7.51
CA GLY A 192 -11.24 2.17 8.63
C GLY A 192 -10.79 0.83 9.19
N PRO A 193 -10.29 -0.13 8.36
CA PRO A 193 -10.19 -1.54 8.69
C PRO A 193 -9.26 -1.79 9.87
N ASP A 194 -9.61 -2.78 10.69
CA ASP A 194 -8.74 -3.29 11.76
C ASP A 194 -7.71 -4.26 11.20
N VAL A 195 -8.12 -5.02 10.19
CA VAL A 195 -7.30 -5.97 9.44
C VAL A 195 -7.51 -5.71 7.96
N PHE A 196 -6.42 -5.70 7.20
CA PHE A 196 -6.43 -5.57 5.74
C PHE A 196 -5.77 -6.78 5.11
N VAL A 197 -6.37 -7.32 4.06
CA VAL A 197 -5.85 -8.46 3.30
C VAL A 197 -5.79 -8.08 1.83
N ASP A 198 -4.63 -8.25 1.21
CA ASP A 198 -4.44 -8.05 -0.23
C ASP A 198 -3.98 -9.38 -0.86
N ASN A 199 -4.85 -10.02 -1.63
CA ASN A 199 -4.63 -11.38 -2.14
C ASN A 199 -3.78 -11.38 -3.41
N HIS A 200 -2.70 -12.18 -3.40
CA HIS A 200 -1.69 -12.29 -4.45
C HIS A 200 -1.31 -13.72 -4.82
N VAL A 201 -0.52 -13.86 -5.90
CA VAL A 201 0.13 -15.10 -6.34
C VAL A 201 1.59 -14.84 -6.66
N SER A 202 2.49 -15.48 -5.91
CA SER A 202 3.94 -15.34 -6.06
C SER A 202 4.50 -16.18 -7.20
N ASN A 203 5.70 -15.81 -7.62
CA ASN A 203 6.57 -16.59 -8.51
C ASN A 203 7.90 -16.91 -7.82
N GLY A 204 8.90 -17.38 -8.54
CA GLY A 204 10.28 -17.55 -8.05
C GLY A 204 10.66 -19.01 -7.79
N ALA A 205 11.35 -19.27 -6.66
CA ALA A 205 11.82 -20.60 -6.29
C ALA A 205 10.69 -21.62 -6.15
N ASP A 206 10.94 -22.88 -6.54
CA ASP A 206 9.96 -23.95 -6.34
C ASP A 206 10.12 -24.58 -4.95
N TYR A 207 9.01 -24.73 -4.24
CA TYR A 207 8.95 -25.27 -2.87
C TYR A 207 7.63 -26.00 -2.63
N GLN A 208 7.49 -26.68 -1.47
CA GLN A 208 6.30 -27.50 -1.19
C GLN A 208 5.11 -26.68 -0.67
N HIS A 209 5.33 -25.50 -0.08
CA HIS A 209 4.26 -24.66 0.45
C HIS A 209 3.31 -24.19 -0.66
N VAL A 210 2.00 -24.25 -0.41
CA VAL A 210 0.97 -23.74 -1.34
C VAL A 210 0.87 -22.24 -1.26
N MET A 211 1.11 -21.67 -0.09
CA MET A 211 1.01 -20.25 0.19
C MET A 211 2.19 -19.78 1.04
N THR A 212 2.66 -18.59 0.76
CA THR A 212 3.55 -17.82 1.62
C THR A 212 2.81 -16.58 2.13
N LEU A 213 3.31 -15.95 3.18
CA LEU A 213 2.65 -14.80 3.78
C LEU A 213 3.63 -13.65 3.95
N LEU A 214 3.26 -12.48 3.43
CA LEU A 214 3.79 -11.19 3.86
C LEU A 214 2.85 -10.63 4.92
N THR A 215 3.42 -10.06 5.97
CA THR A 215 2.69 -9.23 6.93
C THR A 215 3.22 -7.81 6.83
N THR A 216 2.50 -6.81 7.34
CA THR A 216 3.13 -5.52 7.63
C THR A 216 4.40 -5.79 8.41
N GLN A 217 5.53 -5.25 7.95
CA GLN A 217 6.80 -5.46 8.64
C GLN A 217 6.70 -4.94 10.09
N HIS A 218 6.95 -5.79 11.09
CA HIS A 218 6.61 -5.51 12.48
C HIS A 218 7.37 -4.30 13.08
N ASN A 219 8.64 -4.07 12.68
CA ASN A 219 9.38 -2.89 13.13
C ASN A 219 8.84 -1.61 12.48
N LYS A 220 8.30 -1.70 11.24
CA LYS A 220 7.64 -0.59 10.58
C LYS A 220 6.29 -0.28 11.21
N LEU A 221 5.48 -1.29 11.53
CA LEU A 221 4.24 -1.09 12.27
C LEU A 221 4.55 -0.45 13.63
N GLY A 222 5.57 -0.94 14.30
CA GLY A 222 6.16 -0.37 15.50
C GLY A 222 5.33 -0.54 16.77
N GLY A 223 5.94 -0.23 17.92
CA GLY A 223 5.29 -0.25 19.22
C GLY A 223 4.61 -1.57 19.56
N GLU A 224 3.61 -1.50 20.43
CA GLU A 224 2.85 -2.68 20.87
C GLU A 224 2.12 -3.41 19.72
N MET A 225 1.70 -2.69 18.68
CA MET A 225 1.09 -3.32 17.50
C MET A 225 2.08 -4.20 16.74
N GLY A 226 3.31 -3.71 16.52
CA GLY A 226 4.36 -4.49 15.85
C GLY A 226 4.74 -5.73 16.64
N GLU A 227 4.89 -5.59 17.96
CA GLU A 227 5.17 -6.73 18.84
C GLU A 227 4.04 -7.77 18.86
N TYR A 228 2.80 -7.31 18.91
CA TYR A 228 1.64 -8.20 18.87
C TYR A 228 1.54 -8.95 17.54
N LEU A 229 1.83 -8.27 16.43
CA LEU A 229 1.86 -8.91 15.10
C LEU A 229 2.89 -10.03 15.06
N ASP A 230 4.14 -9.77 15.46
CA ASP A 230 5.25 -10.73 15.40
C ASP A 230 5.09 -11.90 16.40
N LYS A 231 4.61 -11.62 17.62
CA LYS A 231 4.61 -12.63 18.70
C LYS A 231 3.30 -13.39 18.85
N GLU A 232 2.17 -12.81 18.42
CA GLU A 232 0.84 -13.37 18.67
C GLU A 232 0.06 -13.61 17.37
N PHE A 233 -0.15 -12.58 16.55
CA PHE A 233 -1.06 -12.68 15.40
C PHE A 233 -0.50 -13.61 14.32
N GLU A 234 0.71 -13.35 13.85
CA GLU A 234 1.35 -14.15 12.79
C GLU A 234 1.54 -15.62 13.21
N PRO A 235 2.09 -15.95 14.39
CA PRO A 235 2.20 -17.33 14.86
C PRO A 235 0.86 -18.06 14.97
N ALA A 236 -0.19 -17.37 15.42
CA ALA A 236 -1.53 -17.94 15.50
C ALA A 236 -2.10 -18.29 14.12
N LEU A 237 -1.86 -17.43 13.10
CA LEU A 237 -2.26 -17.72 11.73
C LEU A 237 -1.52 -18.94 11.17
N TYR A 238 -0.22 -19.04 11.40
CA TYR A 238 0.56 -20.20 10.96
C TYR A 238 0.04 -21.49 11.61
N SER A 239 -0.26 -21.45 12.91
CA SER A 239 -0.85 -22.59 13.61
C SER A 239 -2.23 -22.98 13.06
N SER A 240 -3.11 -21.99 12.84
CA SER A 240 -4.46 -22.21 12.31
C SER A 240 -4.40 -22.79 10.88
N MET A 241 -3.56 -22.24 10.03
CA MET A 241 -3.40 -22.71 8.65
C MET A 241 -2.84 -24.13 8.58
N LYS A 242 -1.87 -24.46 9.45
CA LYS A 242 -1.36 -25.83 9.57
C LYS A 242 -2.45 -26.82 9.97
N GLN A 243 -3.34 -26.46 10.90
CA GLN A 243 -4.49 -27.29 11.30
C GLN A 243 -5.49 -27.46 10.15
N LYS A 244 -5.59 -26.50 9.23
CA LYS A 244 -6.42 -26.57 8.03
C LYS A 244 -5.73 -27.27 6.84
N GLY A 245 -4.51 -27.80 7.04
CA GLY A 245 -3.75 -28.56 6.04
C GLY A 245 -2.84 -27.73 5.14
N PHE A 246 -2.59 -26.47 5.48
CA PHE A 246 -1.72 -25.57 4.71
C PHE A 246 -0.59 -25.01 5.60
N ASP A 247 0.61 -25.52 5.44
CA ASP A 247 1.78 -24.96 6.11
C ASP A 247 2.17 -23.62 5.47
N LEU A 248 2.11 -22.55 6.23
CA LEU A 248 2.61 -21.23 5.80
C LEU A 248 4.11 -21.09 6.07
N ILE A 249 4.73 -20.22 5.27
CA ILE A 249 6.09 -19.72 5.48
C ILE A 249 6.12 -18.22 5.13
N PRO A 250 7.04 -17.41 5.68
CA PRO A 250 7.23 -16.04 5.21
C PRO A 250 7.50 -15.99 3.71
N TYR A 251 7.02 -14.92 3.06
CA TYR A 251 7.21 -14.73 1.62
C TYR A 251 8.65 -14.98 1.20
N VAL A 252 8.85 -15.89 0.23
CA VAL A 252 10.17 -16.28 -0.25
C VAL A 252 10.71 -15.21 -1.17
N ASN A 253 11.30 -14.17 -0.58
CA ASN A 253 11.96 -13.07 -1.30
C ASN A 253 13.31 -13.52 -1.87
N HIS A 254 13.27 -14.54 -2.73
CA HIS A 254 14.47 -15.16 -3.29
C HIS A 254 14.22 -15.66 -4.72
N PHE A 255 14.98 -15.11 -5.69
CA PHE A 255 14.82 -15.38 -7.11
C PHE A 255 16.15 -15.76 -7.74
N GLY A 256 16.14 -16.83 -8.54
CA GLY A 256 17.30 -17.23 -9.35
C GLY A 256 18.40 -18.03 -8.64
N ASP A 257 18.29 -18.26 -7.34
CA ASP A 257 19.21 -19.08 -6.54
C ASP A 257 18.44 -19.90 -5.48
N LYS A 258 19.16 -20.59 -4.60
CA LYS A 258 18.62 -21.51 -3.59
C LYS A 258 18.16 -20.74 -2.33
N PRO A 259 16.92 -20.90 -1.87
CA PRO A 259 16.46 -20.29 -0.63
C PRO A 259 16.98 -20.96 0.65
N GLU A 260 17.68 -22.07 0.56
CA GLU A 260 18.13 -22.93 1.67
C GLU A 260 19.09 -22.25 2.67
N ASN A 261 19.64 -21.10 2.32
CA ASN A 261 20.53 -20.28 3.18
C ASN A 261 19.76 -19.18 3.92
N GLY A 262 18.44 -19.14 3.76
CA GLY A 262 17.59 -18.08 4.29
C GLY A 262 17.60 -16.81 3.43
N TRP A 263 16.70 -15.92 3.75
CA TRP A 263 16.52 -14.66 3.01
C TRP A 263 16.05 -13.53 3.92
N PRO A 264 16.22 -12.25 3.50
CA PRO A 264 15.62 -11.13 4.20
C PRO A 264 14.10 -11.11 3.96
N GLU A 265 13.34 -10.80 5.00
CA GLU A 265 11.93 -10.48 4.85
C GLU A 265 11.76 -9.32 3.86
N TYR A 266 10.67 -9.32 3.10
CA TYR A 266 10.38 -8.25 2.18
C TYR A 266 10.08 -6.95 2.95
N TRP A 267 10.72 -5.85 2.54
CA TRP A 267 10.42 -4.52 3.07
C TRP A 267 9.28 -3.88 2.30
N ASP A 268 8.14 -3.68 2.95
CA ASP A 268 6.94 -3.09 2.38
C ASP A 268 6.92 -1.56 2.57
N SER A 269 7.42 -0.81 1.60
CA SER A 269 7.29 0.65 1.60
C SER A 269 5.84 1.10 1.35
N PRO A 270 5.47 2.38 1.61
CA PRO A 270 4.09 2.85 1.50
C PRO A 270 3.45 2.77 0.11
N ARG A 271 4.24 2.53 -0.95
CA ARG A 271 3.70 2.26 -2.29
C ARG A 271 2.94 0.95 -2.38
N TYR A 272 3.20 0.01 -1.44
CA TYR A 272 2.57 -1.31 -1.35
C TYR A 272 1.40 -1.30 -0.37
N ALA A 273 0.52 -2.29 -0.50
CA ALA A 273 -0.68 -2.47 0.30
C ALA A 273 -0.43 -2.44 1.82
N SER A 274 0.45 -3.31 2.31
CA SER A 274 0.76 -3.45 3.74
C SER A 274 1.53 -2.25 4.29
N GLY A 275 2.43 -1.67 3.49
CA GLY A 275 3.15 -0.46 3.86
C GLY A 275 2.24 0.76 3.99
N TYR A 276 1.27 0.93 3.09
CA TYR A 276 0.25 1.96 3.21
C TYR A 276 -0.64 1.75 4.44
N ALA A 277 -1.11 0.53 4.66
CA ALA A 277 -1.95 0.19 5.81
C ALA A 277 -1.26 0.46 7.16
N ALA A 278 0.07 0.28 7.24
CA ALA A 278 0.87 0.60 8.43
C ALA A 278 0.80 2.08 8.82
N LEU A 279 0.69 2.99 7.85
CA LEU A 279 0.57 4.43 8.11
C LEU A 279 -0.73 4.77 8.87
N TRP A 280 -1.73 3.90 8.77
CA TRP A 280 -3.07 4.03 9.36
C TRP A 280 -3.30 3.07 10.53
N HIS A 281 -2.24 2.45 11.06
CA HIS A 281 -2.30 1.58 12.23
C HIS A 281 -3.25 0.40 12.00
N THR A 282 -3.15 -0.24 10.85
CA THR A 282 -3.94 -1.39 10.44
C THR A 282 -3.02 -2.60 10.31
N PHE A 283 -3.41 -3.74 10.87
CA PHE A 283 -2.74 -5.01 10.64
C PHE A 283 -2.98 -5.45 9.19
N ALA A 284 -1.93 -5.62 8.41
CA ALA A 284 -2.11 -6.02 7.02
C ALA A 284 -1.37 -7.32 6.70
N PHE A 285 -2.00 -8.11 5.83
CA PHE A 285 -1.55 -9.42 5.39
C PHE A 285 -1.64 -9.50 3.87
N VAL A 286 -0.57 -9.97 3.26
CA VAL A 286 -0.47 -10.19 1.81
C VAL A 286 -0.18 -11.67 1.60
N PRO A 287 -1.21 -12.52 1.51
CA PRO A 287 -1.02 -13.90 1.15
C PRO A 287 -0.58 -14.01 -0.30
N GLU A 288 0.43 -14.83 -0.51
CA GLU A 288 1.05 -15.10 -1.79
C GLU A 288 0.96 -16.60 -2.05
N THR A 289 -0.10 -17.04 -2.76
CA THR A 289 -0.16 -18.44 -3.22
C THR A 289 0.86 -18.66 -4.31
N HIS A 290 1.43 -19.88 -4.40
CA HIS A 290 2.51 -20.12 -5.33
C HIS A 290 1.99 -20.51 -6.73
N MET A 291 2.38 -19.78 -7.78
CA MET A 291 1.88 -19.97 -9.14
C MET A 291 2.10 -21.38 -9.71
N LEU A 292 3.11 -22.11 -9.25
CA LEU A 292 3.40 -23.49 -9.71
C LEU A 292 2.46 -24.55 -9.09
N LYS A 293 1.62 -24.15 -8.10
CA LYS A 293 0.63 -25.04 -7.48
C LYS A 293 -0.67 -25.04 -8.27
N PRO A 294 -1.42 -26.16 -8.29
CA PRO A 294 -2.72 -26.23 -8.93
C PRO A 294 -3.67 -25.13 -8.43
N TYR A 295 -4.44 -24.55 -9.34
CA TYR A 295 -5.33 -23.43 -9.05
C TYR A 295 -6.33 -23.73 -7.94
N ASP A 296 -6.94 -24.92 -7.95
CA ASP A 296 -7.89 -25.33 -6.92
C ASP A 296 -7.29 -25.41 -5.52
N GLN A 297 -6.01 -25.79 -5.41
CA GLN A 297 -5.29 -25.81 -4.12
C GLN A 297 -5.03 -24.38 -3.62
N ARG A 298 -4.67 -23.47 -4.52
CA ARG A 298 -4.41 -22.06 -4.20
C ARG A 298 -5.68 -21.39 -3.69
N VAL A 299 -6.81 -21.55 -4.37
CA VAL A 299 -8.12 -21.02 -3.94
C VAL A 299 -8.51 -21.59 -2.57
N LYS A 300 -8.34 -22.89 -2.32
CA LYS A 300 -8.62 -23.52 -1.03
C LYS A 300 -7.72 -22.99 0.09
N ALA A 301 -6.44 -22.74 -0.18
CA ALA A 301 -5.53 -22.14 0.79
C ALA A 301 -5.92 -20.70 1.14
N THR A 302 -6.32 -19.91 0.15
CA THR A 302 -6.80 -18.53 0.35
C THR A 302 -8.10 -18.51 1.15
N TYR A 303 -9.04 -19.40 0.85
CA TYR A 303 -10.27 -19.58 1.63
C TYR A 303 -9.96 -19.92 3.09
N ALA A 304 -9.05 -20.88 3.35
CA ALA A 304 -8.63 -21.29 4.68
C ALA A 304 -7.97 -20.13 5.46
N LEU A 305 -7.18 -19.30 4.79
CA LEU A 305 -6.56 -18.12 5.42
C LEU A 305 -7.62 -17.08 5.80
N MET A 306 -8.59 -16.79 4.92
CA MET A 306 -9.69 -15.89 5.25
C MET A 306 -10.46 -16.36 6.47
N GLN A 307 -10.75 -17.66 6.60
CA GLN A 307 -11.36 -18.23 7.80
C GLN A 307 -10.47 -18.02 9.04
N SER A 308 -9.17 -18.30 8.94
CA SER A 308 -8.23 -18.14 10.05
C SER A 308 -8.13 -16.69 10.53
N LEU A 309 -8.14 -15.73 9.61
CA LEU A 309 -8.17 -14.30 9.93
C LEU A 309 -9.47 -13.88 10.61
N ILE A 310 -10.61 -14.38 10.15
CA ILE A 310 -11.93 -14.12 10.78
C ILE A 310 -11.95 -14.69 12.18
N GLU A 311 -11.56 -15.95 12.37
CA GLU A 311 -11.55 -16.65 13.65
C GLU A 311 -10.62 -15.96 14.67
N PHE A 312 -9.40 -15.60 14.24
CA PHE A 312 -8.45 -14.87 15.09
C PHE A 312 -8.98 -13.48 15.46
N THR A 313 -9.47 -12.73 14.50
CA THR A 313 -10.00 -11.37 14.71
C THR A 313 -11.20 -11.38 15.64
N ALA A 314 -12.10 -12.35 15.49
CA ALA A 314 -13.25 -12.51 16.36
C ALA A 314 -12.84 -12.82 17.82
N LYS A 315 -11.91 -13.77 18.00
CA LYS A 315 -11.41 -14.18 19.31
C LYS A 315 -10.64 -13.05 20.01
N ASN A 316 -9.89 -12.25 19.28
CA ASN A 316 -9.00 -11.22 19.81
C ASN A 316 -9.52 -9.78 19.58
N SER A 317 -10.83 -9.64 19.34
CA SER A 317 -11.48 -8.38 18.98
C SER A 317 -11.11 -7.21 19.91
N GLU A 318 -11.17 -7.42 21.23
CA GLU A 318 -10.87 -6.37 22.22
C GLU A 318 -9.37 -6.01 22.26
N ALA A 319 -8.48 -7.00 22.12
CA ALA A 319 -7.04 -6.74 22.06
C ALA A 319 -6.67 -5.90 20.82
N ILE A 320 -7.20 -6.28 19.65
CA ILE A 320 -6.99 -5.54 18.38
C ILE A 320 -7.49 -4.10 18.51
N LYS A 321 -8.69 -3.89 19.04
CA LYS A 321 -9.24 -2.55 19.28
C LYS A 321 -8.34 -1.74 20.18
N LYS A 322 -8.01 -2.26 21.36
CA LYS A 322 -7.19 -1.58 22.36
C LYS A 322 -5.84 -1.16 21.78
N LEU A 323 -5.13 -2.06 21.12
CA LEU A 323 -3.84 -1.79 20.49
C LEU A 323 -3.92 -0.67 19.45
N ARG A 324 -4.93 -0.71 18.56
CA ARG A 324 -5.13 0.34 17.56
C ARG A 324 -5.47 1.69 18.19
N GLU A 325 -6.34 1.73 19.20
CA GLU A 325 -6.71 2.96 19.90
C GLU A 325 -5.51 3.56 20.65
N GLN A 326 -4.72 2.75 21.35
CA GLN A 326 -3.50 3.17 22.02
C GLN A 326 -2.48 3.71 21.01
N THR A 327 -2.27 3.03 19.88
CA THR A 327 -1.36 3.49 18.82
C THR A 327 -1.82 4.81 18.21
N LYS A 328 -3.12 4.98 17.94
CA LYS A 328 -3.68 6.25 17.45
C LYS A 328 -3.46 7.41 18.44
N GLN A 329 -3.48 7.15 19.73
CA GLN A 329 -3.20 8.18 20.74
C GLN A 329 -1.68 8.45 20.83
N SER A 330 -0.84 7.43 20.87
CA SER A 330 0.62 7.59 20.93
C SER A 330 1.17 8.38 19.74
N VAL A 331 0.64 8.14 18.53
CA VAL A 331 1.03 8.87 17.31
C VAL A 331 0.73 10.37 17.40
N LYS A 332 -0.38 10.77 18.05
CA LYS A 332 -0.68 12.21 18.24
C LYS A 332 0.33 12.90 19.14
N THR A 333 0.82 12.21 20.16
CA THR A 333 1.71 12.74 21.19
C THR A 333 3.19 12.48 20.94
N ALA A 334 3.55 11.58 20.03
CA ALA A 334 4.92 11.30 19.67
C ALA A 334 5.68 12.58 19.30
N THR A 335 6.94 12.66 19.67
CA THR A 335 7.82 13.82 19.41
C THR A 335 8.74 13.61 18.22
N GLU A 336 8.85 12.37 17.74
CA GLU A 336 9.73 11.95 16.66
C GLU A 336 9.09 10.83 15.85
N PHE A 337 9.37 10.80 14.55
CA PHE A 337 8.88 9.76 13.63
C PHE A 337 10.02 9.18 12.80
N PRO A 338 10.13 7.86 12.69
CA PRO A 338 11.05 7.20 11.78
C PRO A 338 10.63 7.46 10.33
N ILE A 339 11.63 7.65 9.46
CA ILE A 339 11.46 7.85 8.00
C ILE A 339 12.26 6.86 7.17
N SER A 340 13.18 6.12 7.79
CA SER A 340 13.89 5.03 7.11
C SER A 340 14.35 3.97 8.11
N TRP A 341 14.52 2.74 7.61
CA TRP A 341 14.94 1.56 8.35
C TRP A 341 16.03 0.84 7.57
N SER A 342 16.75 -0.06 8.21
CA SER A 342 17.79 -0.86 7.58
C SER A 342 17.77 -2.28 8.11
N LEU A 343 18.01 -3.27 7.25
CA LEU A 343 18.06 -4.68 7.63
C LEU A 343 19.26 -4.95 8.58
N ASP A 344 18.98 -5.56 9.71
CA ASP A 344 19.99 -6.09 10.63
C ASP A 344 20.20 -7.60 10.39
N ARG A 345 21.26 -7.96 9.70
CA ARG A 345 21.61 -9.36 9.39
C ARG A 345 22.21 -10.14 10.57
N SER A 346 22.45 -9.50 11.70
CA SER A 346 22.93 -10.18 12.92
C SER A 346 21.79 -10.89 13.66
N ARG A 347 20.53 -10.61 13.32
CA ARG A 347 19.31 -11.16 13.93
C ARG A 347 18.47 -11.87 12.90
N SER A 348 17.96 -13.05 13.26
CA SER A 348 17.08 -13.84 12.41
C SER A 348 16.06 -14.59 13.24
N LYS A 349 14.96 -14.98 12.60
CA LYS A 349 13.95 -15.93 13.09
C LYS A 349 14.13 -17.23 12.30
N GLU A 350 14.11 -18.36 13.00
CA GLU A 350 14.20 -19.66 12.31
C GLU A 350 12.82 -20.12 11.84
N VAL A 351 12.76 -20.65 10.63
CA VAL A 351 11.55 -21.23 10.05
C VAL A 351 11.86 -22.61 9.43
N LEU A 352 10.87 -23.51 9.46
CA LEU A 352 10.96 -24.80 8.77
C LEU A 352 10.59 -24.62 7.30
N TYR A 353 11.59 -24.61 6.45
CA TYR A 353 11.44 -24.57 5.00
C TYR A 353 11.27 -25.97 4.42
N LYS A 354 10.25 -26.14 3.59
CA LYS A 354 9.97 -27.37 2.85
C LYS A 354 10.23 -27.13 1.37
N GLY A 355 11.39 -27.55 0.90
CA GLY A 355 11.88 -27.32 -0.45
C GLY A 355 11.99 -28.59 -1.28
N TYR A 356 12.63 -28.44 -2.44
CA TYR A 356 13.04 -29.52 -3.32
C TYR A 356 14.54 -29.39 -3.58
N GLU A 357 15.28 -30.54 -3.67
CA GLU A 357 16.70 -30.50 -4.04
C GLU A 357 16.88 -29.74 -5.35
N SER A 358 17.88 -28.90 -5.40
CA SER A 358 18.19 -28.12 -6.57
C SER A 358 19.59 -28.41 -7.13
N SER A 359 19.70 -28.30 -8.43
CA SER A 359 20.97 -28.53 -9.17
C SER A 359 21.06 -27.54 -10.34
N ARG A 360 22.21 -27.51 -10.99
CA ARG A 360 22.36 -26.79 -12.25
C ARG A 360 22.55 -27.81 -13.36
N LYS A 361 21.75 -27.66 -14.44
CA LYS A 361 21.87 -28.47 -15.67
C LYS A 361 21.98 -27.57 -16.89
N PRO A 362 22.54 -28.03 -18.02
CA PRO A 362 22.57 -27.24 -19.25
C PRO A 362 21.17 -26.82 -19.69
N SER A 363 21.04 -25.58 -20.15
CA SER A 363 19.83 -25.04 -20.77
C SER A 363 19.78 -25.51 -22.23
N GLU A 364 18.65 -26.03 -22.66
CA GLU A 364 18.43 -26.37 -24.09
C GLU A 364 18.27 -25.09 -24.96
N VAL A 365 17.99 -23.93 -24.35
CA VAL A 365 17.84 -22.65 -25.05
C VAL A 365 19.18 -21.95 -25.22
N SER A 366 19.98 -21.86 -24.15
CA SER A 366 21.19 -21.03 -24.12
C SER A 366 22.49 -21.84 -24.10
N GLY A 367 22.42 -23.16 -23.80
CA GLY A 367 23.58 -24.03 -23.52
C GLY A 367 24.25 -23.75 -22.15
N LEU A 368 23.86 -22.69 -21.44
CA LEU A 368 24.47 -22.31 -20.17
C LEU A 368 23.83 -23.05 -18.99
N PRO A 369 24.51 -23.14 -17.81
CA PRO A 369 23.93 -23.77 -16.62
C PRO A 369 22.69 -23.02 -16.15
N ARG A 370 21.54 -23.71 -16.05
CA ARG A 370 20.29 -23.20 -15.46
C ARG A 370 19.94 -23.87 -14.15
N LEU A 371 19.25 -23.16 -13.26
CA LEU A 371 18.69 -23.71 -12.04
C LEU A 371 17.60 -24.74 -12.37
N TYR A 372 17.57 -25.84 -11.62
CA TYR A 372 16.56 -26.89 -11.70
C TYR A 372 16.22 -27.40 -10.31
N TYR A 373 14.92 -27.50 -10.01
CA TYR A 373 14.40 -28.12 -8.79
C TYR A 373 13.88 -29.52 -9.09
N ASP A 374 14.32 -30.51 -8.31
CA ASP A 374 13.89 -31.90 -8.45
C ASP A 374 12.74 -32.21 -7.48
N ARG A 375 11.51 -32.12 -7.97
CA ARG A 375 10.30 -32.37 -7.18
C ARG A 375 10.19 -33.81 -6.65
N SER A 376 10.95 -34.78 -7.21
CA SER A 376 11.02 -36.13 -6.69
C SER A 376 11.87 -36.25 -5.42
N LYS A 377 12.59 -35.18 -5.04
CA LYS A 377 13.47 -35.11 -3.88
C LYS A 377 13.07 -33.98 -2.95
N PRO A 378 11.93 -34.09 -2.26
CA PRO A 378 11.52 -33.10 -1.24
C PRO A 378 12.44 -33.19 -0.03
N PHE A 379 12.66 -32.06 0.63
CA PHE A 379 13.38 -31.98 1.90
C PHE A 379 12.75 -30.96 2.84
N GLU A 380 13.09 -31.07 4.12
CA GLU A 380 12.76 -30.08 5.15
C GLU A 380 14.05 -29.60 5.82
N LYS A 381 14.17 -28.29 6.05
CA LYS A 381 15.35 -27.70 6.66
C LYS A 381 14.95 -26.45 7.45
N THR A 382 15.46 -26.32 8.67
CA THR A 382 15.37 -25.06 9.43
C THR A 382 16.36 -24.05 8.84
N ILE A 383 15.86 -22.86 8.48
CA ILE A 383 16.63 -21.80 7.84
C ILE A 383 16.36 -20.45 8.51
N PRO A 384 17.32 -19.51 8.49
CA PRO A 384 17.14 -18.18 9.04
C PRO A 384 16.34 -17.27 8.12
N ILE A 385 15.39 -16.51 8.67
CA ILE A 385 14.74 -15.37 8.03
C ILE A 385 15.19 -14.10 8.75
N PHE A 386 15.75 -13.15 8.00
CA PHE A 386 16.24 -11.90 8.53
C PHE A 386 15.10 -10.88 8.49
N ASN A 387 14.38 -10.72 9.59
CA ASN A 387 13.15 -9.93 9.68
C ASN A 387 13.25 -8.74 10.64
N TYR A 388 14.44 -8.35 11.04
CA TYR A 388 14.63 -7.24 11.94
C TYR A 388 15.17 -6.00 11.23
N PHE A 389 14.43 -4.90 11.29
CA PHE A 389 14.75 -3.63 10.62
C PHE A 389 14.75 -2.49 11.64
N PRO A 390 15.87 -2.22 12.33
CA PRO A 390 15.98 -1.05 13.18
C PRO A 390 15.81 0.25 12.41
N VAL A 391 15.33 1.27 13.11
CA VAL A 391 15.21 2.63 12.57
C VAL A 391 16.60 3.15 12.20
N LYS A 392 16.76 3.62 10.97
CA LYS A 392 17.98 4.21 10.43
C LYS A 392 18.00 5.73 10.55
N ALA A 393 16.86 6.37 10.30
CA ALA A 393 16.71 7.81 10.42
C ALA A 393 15.30 8.17 10.88
N SER A 394 15.23 9.24 11.64
CA SER A 394 14.00 9.83 12.16
C SER A 394 14.00 11.35 12.01
N VAL A 395 12.81 11.94 12.10
CA VAL A 395 12.64 13.40 12.13
C VAL A 395 11.85 13.81 13.36
N LYS A 396 12.24 14.94 13.98
CA LYS A 396 11.44 15.55 15.04
C LYS A 396 10.10 16.01 14.47
N LYS A 397 9.02 15.74 15.19
CA LYS A 397 7.68 16.19 14.82
C LYS A 397 7.58 17.71 14.90
N PRO A 398 7.18 18.44 13.84
CA PRO A 398 6.83 19.86 13.96
C PRO A 398 5.48 20.01 14.67
N VAL A 399 5.15 21.22 15.08
CA VAL A 399 3.81 21.57 15.59
C VAL A 399 2.77 21.44 14.47
N ALA A 400 3.16 21.88 13.28
CA ALA A 400 2.35 21.80 12.06
C ALA A 400 3.24 21.85 10.82
N TYR A 401 2.69 21.41 9.69
CA TYR A 401 3.20 21.77 8.37
C TYR A 401 2.37 22.92 7.77
N ILE A 402 3.00 23.72 6.92
CA ILE A 402 2.31 24.68 6.06
C ILE A 402 2.69 24.41 4.62
N ILE A 403 1.68 24.28 3.75
CA ILE A 403 1.85 24.05 2.31
C ILE A 403 1.15 25.19 1.56
N PRO A 404 1.86 25.93 0.69
CA PRO A 404 1.25 26.96 -0.17
C PRO A 404 0.19 26.34 -1.10
N GLN A 405 -0.92 27.04 -1.29
CA GLN A 405 -2.08 26.57 -2.06
C GLN A 405 -1.77 26.23 -3.53
N GLY A 406 -0.67 26.75 -4.06
CA GLY A 406 -0.20 26.41 -5.41
C GLY A 406 0.17 24.94 -5.60
N TRP A 407 0.46 24.23 -4.52
CA TRP A 407 0.74 22.78 -4.53
C TRP A 407 -0.54 21.94 -4.40
N TRP A 408 -1.55 22.33 -5.16
CA TRP A 408 -2.91 21.81 -5.07
C TRP A 408 -3.02 20.27 -5.25
N LYS A 409 -2.16 19.66 -6.10
CA LYS A 409 -2.13 18.20 -6.27
C LYS A 409 -1.81 17.47 -4.97
N VAL A 410 -0.78 17.94 -4.23
CA VAL A 410 -0.43 17.40 -2.91
C VAL A 410 -1.56 17.63 -1.92
N ILE A 411 -2.15 18.83 -1.92
CA ILE A 411 -3.28 19.17 -1.05
C ILE A 411 -4.49 18.26 -1.31
N GLU A 412 -4.77 17.91 -2.56
CA GLU A 412 -5.82 16.96 -2.92
C GLU A 412 -5.53 15.54 -2.39
N LEU A 413 -4.29 15.05 -2.48
CA LEU A 413 -3.90 13.77 -1.92
C LEU A 413 -4.04 13.75 -0.39
N LEU A 414 -3.68 14.83 0.29
CA LEU A 414 -3.89 14.96 1.73
C LEU A 414 -5.38 14.93 2.10
N LYS A 415 -6.24 15.63 1.33
CA LYS A 415 -7.70 15.61 1.52
C LYS A 415 -8.29 14.23 1.26
N LEU A 416 -7.86 13.55 0.19
CA LEU A 416 -8.27 12.20 -0.14
C LEU A 416 -7.99 11.26 1.04
N ASN A 417 -6.82 11.40 1.66
CA ASN A 417 -6.39 10.65 2.84
C ASN A 417 -6.96 11.17 4.17
N LYS A 418 -8.01 12.00 4.13
CA LYS A 418 -8.73 12.51 5.31
C LYS A 418 -7.85 13.24 6.34
N VAL A 419 -6.76 13.85 5.88
CA VAL A 419 -5.89 14.67 6.72
C VAL A 419 -6.66 15.90 7.23
N GLN A 420 -6.57 16.17 8.53
CA GLN A 420 -7.13 17.39 9.13
C GLN A 420 -6.23 18.58 8.79
N MET A 421 -6.78 19.57 8.11
CA MET A 421 -6.07 20.76 7.65
C MET A 421 -7.01 21.96 7.52
N THR A 422 -6.49 23.15 7.68
CA THR A 422 -7.26 24.39 7.65
C THR A 422 -6.57 25.43 6.78
N ALA A 423 -7.33 26.08 5.89
CA ALA A 423 -6.80 27.19 5.09
C ALA A 423 -6.62 28.45 5.96
N LEU A 424 -5.53 29.17 5.78
CA LEU A 424 -5.26 30.44 6.45
C LEU A 424 -6.33 31.48 6.04
N LYS A 425 -6.87 32.17 7.03
CA LYS A 425 -7.96 33.16 6.82
C LYS A 425 -7.45 34.50 6.31
N LYS A 426 -6.17 34.81 6.49
CA LYS A 426 -5.50 36.06 6.09
C LYS A 426 -4.01 35.81 5.85
N ASP A 427 -3.35 36.75 5.17
CA ASP A 427 -1.90 36.75 5.04
C ASP A 427 -1.26 36.83 6.44
N THR A 428 -0.28 35.96 6.67
CA THR A 428 0.30 35.76 8.00
C THR A 428 1.80 35.50 7.88
N VAL A 429 2.60 36.21 8.67
CA VAL A 429 4.04 35.93 8.80
C VAL A 429 4.24 34.92 9.92
N ILE A 430 4.86 33.81 9.62
CA ILE A 430 5.13 32.73 10.59
C ILE A 430 6.62 32.40 10.56
N GLU A 431 7.21 32.19 11.74
CA GLU A 431 8.55 31.63 11.86
C GLU A 431 8.49 30.13 11.67
N VAL A 432 9.23 29.62 10.68
CA VAL A 432 9.20 28.22 10.27
C VAL A 432 10.62 27.72 10.02
N GLU A 433 10.81 26.42 10.18
CA GLU A 433 11.95 25.72 9.61
C GLU A 433 11.64 25.41 8.16
N ALA A 434 12.49 25.94 7.27
CA ALA A 434 12.40 25.73 5.82
C ALA A 434 13.58 24.86 5.35
N TYR A 435 13.29 23.90 4.49
CA TYR A 435 14.29 23.04 3.87
C TYR A 435 14.70 23.56 2.49
N LYS A 436 15.98 23.48 2.20
CA LYS A 436 16.54 23.58 0.86
C LYS A 436 17.10 22.22 0.47
N ILE A 437 16.73 21.72 -0.69
CA ILE A 437 17.34 20.51 -1.24
C ILE A 437 18.77 20.88 -1.69
N GLU A 438 19.76 20.20 -1.14
CA GLU A 438 21.17 20.42 -1.49
C GLU A 438 21.64 19.46 -2.57
N ASP A 439 21.16 18.21 -2.48
CA ASP A 439 21.57 17.15 -3.38
C ASP A 439 20.48 16.06 -3.44
N TYR A 440 20.39 15.36 -4.55
CA TYR A 440 19.46 14.24 -4.73
C TYR A 440 19.89 13.42 -5.96
N LYS A 441 19.39 12.20 -6.06
CA LYS A 441 19.52 11.38 -7.26
C LYS A 441 18.15 11.13 -7.88
N THR A 442 18.07 11.21 -9.21
CA THR A 442 16.87 10.86 -9.97
C THR A 442 17.12 9.58 -10.76
N SER A 443 16.20 8.63 -10.71
CA SER A 443 16.26 7.40 -11.49
C SER A 443 16.28 7.71 -13.00
N LEU A 444 17.22 7.14 -13.74
CA LEU A 444 17.25 7.25 -15.20
C LEU A 444 16.14 6.45 -15.88
N ARG A 445 15.68 5.38 -15.25
CA ARG A 445 14.58 4.54 -15.75
C ARG A 445 13.27 5.02 -15.15
N GLN A 446 12.28 5.13 -16.01
CA GLN A 446 10.91 5.36 -15.59
C GLN A 446 10.43 4.18 -14.71
N TYR A 447 9.68 4.52 -13.69
CA TYR A 447 9.03 3.57 -12.80
C TYR A 447 7.62 4.09 -12.45
N GLU A 448 6.60 3.41 -12.96
CA GLU A 448 5.19 3.74 -12.68
C GLU A 448 4.88 5.23 -12.89
N MET A 449 5.14 5.73 -14.10
CA MET A 449 4.99 7.12 -14.56
C MET A 449 6.01 8.13 -14.00
N HIS A 450 6.92 7.73 -13.13
CA HIS A 450 7.83 8.63 -12.44
C HIS A 450 9.30 8.29 -12.66
N HIS A 451 10.16 9.27 -12.48
CA HIS A 451 11.60 9.12 -12.32
C HIS A 451 11.95 9.40 -10.85
N LEU A 452 11.95 8.37 -10.01
CA LEU A 452 12.04 8.51 -8.56
C LEU A 452 13.27 9.31 -8.12
N ASN A 453 13.05 10.30 -7.24
CA ASN A 453 14.10 10.97 -6.50
C ASN A 453 14.48 10.17 -5.25
N SER A 454 15.76 10.12 -4.94
CA SER A 454 16.32 9.37 -3.81
C SER A 454 17.58 10.03 -3.27
N GLU A 455 18.15 9.51 -2.19
CA GLU A 455 19.38 9.99 -1.55
C GLU A 455 19.38 11.51 -1.26
N VAL A 456 18.24 12.01 -0.83
CA VAL A 456 17.98 13.44 -0.66
C VAL A 456 18.79 14.01 0.51
N LYS A 457 19.57 15.06 0.24
CA LYS A 457 20.24 15.88 1.25
C LYS A 457 19.56 17.23 1.38
N ILE A 458 19.38 17.68 2.59
CA ILE A 458 18.70 18.94 2.90
C ILE A 458 19.56 19.83 3.80
N ALA A 459 19.45 21.15 3.61
CA ALA A 459 19.81 22.15 4.61
C ALA A 459 18.55 22.73 5.23
N ALA A 460 18.51 22.77 6.57
CA ALA A 460 17.41 23.35 7.32
C ALA A 460 17.79 24.75 7.83
N SER A 461 16.87 25.69 7.77
CA SER A 461 17.05 27.04 8.32
C SER A 461 15.75 27.59 8.88
N VAL A 462 15.85 28.33 9.98
CA VAL A 462 14.70 29.02 10.57
C VAL A 462 14.53 30.37 9.88
N GLN A 463 13.33 30.63 9.38
CA GLN A 463 13.01 31.82 8.59
C GLN A 463 11.62 32.35 8.93
N LYS A 464 11.44 33.66 8.81
CA LYS A 464 10.11 34.29 8.79
C LYS A 464 9.60 34.27 7.36
N VAL A 465 8.50 33.57 7.13
CA VAL A 465 7.88 33.42 5.81
C VAL A 465 6.48 34.02 5.83
N THR A 466 6.15 34.79 4.80
CA THR A 466 4.79 35.30 4.59
C THR A 466 3.98 34.27 3.84
N PHE A 467 3.00 33.69 4.50
CA PHE A 467 1.99 32.80 3.91
C PHE A 467 0.77 33.62 3.50
N ARG A 468 0.10 33.19 2.44
CA ARG A 468 -1.06 33.89 1.90
C ARG A 468 -2.35 33.31 2.45
N LYS A 469 -3.40 34.11 2.46
CA LYS A 469 -4.77 33.63 2.65
C LYS A 469 -5.03 32.48 1.68
N GLY A 470 -5.47 31.32 2.20
CA GLY A 470 -5.71 30.11 1.41
C GLY A 470 -4.59 29.07 1.48
N ASP A 471 -3.39 29.42 1.97
CA ASP A 471 -2.35 28.44 2.26
C ASP A 471 -2.80 27.50 3.39
N TRP A 472 -2.32 26.25 3.37
CA TRP A 472 -2.86 25.19 4.22
C TRP A 472 -2.00 24.96 5.46
N TYR A 473 -2.61 25.12 6.63
CA TYR A 473 -2.04 24.76 7.93
C TYR A 473 -2.49 23.34 8.32
N ILE A 474 -1.55 22.45 8.63
CA ILE A 474 -1.75 21.02 8.85
C ILE A 474 -1.19 20.68 10.24
N PRO A 475 -2.02 20.62 11.28
CA PRO A 475 -1.56 20.37 12.66
C PRO A 475 -1.06 18.93 12.83
N MET A 476 0.02 18.75 13.59
CA MET A 476 0.63 17.44 13.88
C MET A 476 0.15 16.86 15.23
N ASN A 477 -1.14 16.98 15.52
CA ASN A 477 -1.82 16.35 16.67
C ASN A 477 -2.96 15.42 16.21
N GLN A 478 -2.80 14.73 15.09
CA GLN A 478 -3.81 13.91 14.45
C GLN A 478 -3.33 12.49 14.20
N VAL A 479 -4.25 11.56 13.94
CA VAL A 479 -3.95 10.15 13.64
C VAL A 479 -3.10 10.00 12.38
N ALA A 480 -3.23 10.91 11.43
CA ALA A 480 -2.48 10.95 10.18
C ALA A 480 -1.00 11.36 10.32
N ASN A 481 -0.50 11.61 11.53
CA ASN A 481 0.87 12.12 11.71
C ASN A 481 1.93 11.27 11.03
N ARG A 482 1.81 9.95 11.07
CA ARG A 482 2.74 9.05 10.43
C ARG A 482 2.67 9.16 8.90
N PHE A 483 1.46 9.17 8.35
CA PHE A 483 1.25 9.41 6.92
C PHE A 483 1.84 10.75 6.49
N LEU A 484 1.57 11.83 7.24
CA LEU A 484 2.10 13.16 6.96
C LEU A 484 3.64 13.17 6.96
N THR A 485 4.27 12.50 7.92
CA THR A 485 5.74 12.46 7.98
C THR A 485 6.31 11.68 6.80
N GLU A 486 5.81 10.48 6.52
CA GLU A 486 6.33 9.64 5.45
C GLU A 486 6.02 10.19 4.03
N THR A 487 5.07 11.12 3.90
CA THR A 487 4.77 11.78 2.61
C THR A 487 5.40 13.16 2.44
N LEU A 488 5.52 13.93 3.52
CA LEU A 488 5.93 15.34 3.44
C LEU A 488 7.41 15.58 3.77
N GLU A 489 8.08 14.66 4.48
CA GLU A 489 9.52 14.76 4.69
C GLU A 489 10.27 14.24 3.44
N PRO A 490 11.08 15.08 2.78
CA PRO A 490 11.62 14.75 1.45
C PRO A 490 12.61 13.57 1.45
N GLN A 491 13.13 13.22 2.62
CA GLN A 491 14.08 12.11 2.80
C GLN A 491 13.39 10.76 3.05
N ALA A 492 12.07 10.73 3.23
CA ALA A 492 11.33 9.49 3.37
C ALA A 492 11.24 8.74 2.02
N GLU A 493 11.29 7.41 2.07
CA GLU A 493 11.42 6.54 0.89
C GLU A 493 10.34 6.78 -0.17
N ASP A 494 9.10 6.93 0.25
CA ASP A 494 7.93 7.14 -0.61
C ASP A 494 7.31 8.53 -0.43
N SER A 495 8.14 9.54 -0.11
CA SER A 495 7.68 10.91 0.00
C SER A 495 7.12 11.45 -1.32
N TYR A 496 6.28 12.46 -1.25
CA TYR A 496 5.83 13.16 -2.46
C TYR A 496 6.96 13.85 -3.23
N PHE A 497 8.12 14.10 -2.58
CA PHE A 497 9.33 14.49 -3.30
C PHE A 497 9.93 13.32 -4.07
N ALA A 498 9.98 12.15 -3.49
CA ALA A 498 10.45 10.94 -4.16
C ALA A 498 9.61 10.64 -5.42
N TRP A 499 8.30 10.89 -5.37
CA TRP A 499 7.34 10.70 -6.45
C TRP A 499 7.15 11.94 -7.35
N ASN A 500 8.10 12.88 -7.40
CA ASN A 500 8.16 14.03 -8.31
C ASN A 500 7.04 15.08 -8.18
N TYR A 501 6.23 15.05 -7.13
CA TYR A 501 5.17 16.04 -6.94
C TYR A 501 5.69 17.46 -6.72
N PHE A 502 6.96 17.60 -6.34
CA PHE A 502 7.61 18.88 -6.07
C PHE A 502 8.72 19.26 -7.07
N ASP A 503 8.91 18.52 -8.15
CA ASP A 503 10.04 18.70 -9.09
C ASP A 503 10.09 20.08 -9.74
N ALA A 504 9.01 20.83 -9.75
CA ALA A 504 9.01 22.21 -10.24
C ALA A 504 10.03 23.11 -9.51
N ILE A 505 10.42 22.78 -8.25
CA ILE A 505 11.44 23.54 -7.51
C ILE A 505 12.86 23.31 -8.03
N LEU A 506 13.08 22.22 -8.76
CA LEU A 506 14.41 21.79 -9.22
C LEU A 506 14.87 22.57 -10.46
N GLY A 507 13.96 23.30 -11.08
CA GLY A 507 14.25 24.12 -12.25
C GLY A 507 14.39 25.61 -11.90
N GLN A 508 15.52 26.22 -12.25
CA GLN A 508 15.71 27.66 -12.19
C GLN A 508 14.81 28.35 -13.20
N LYS A 509 14.16 29.48 -12.81
CA LYS A 509 13.20 30.20 -13.65
C LYS A 509 13.78 31.51 -14.20
N GLU A 510 14.58 32.21 -13.40
CA GLU A 510 15.21 33.47 -13.79
C GLU A 510 16.67 33.26 -14.18
N GLY A 511 17.19 34.14 -14.96
CA GLY A 511 18.57 34.10 -15.47
C GLY A 511 19.13 35.49 -15.68
N TYR A 512 20.25 35.57 -16.37
CA TYR A 512 20.94 36.83 -16.69
C TYR A 512 21.53 36.80 -18.11
N SER A 513 21.66 37.95 -18.69
CA SER A 513 22.52 38.14 -19.87
C SER A 513 23.97 38.23 -19.41
N ALA A 514 24.82 37.29 -19.84
CA ALA A 514 26.23 37.26 -19.42
C ALA A 514 26.94 38.60 -19.71
N TYR A 515 26.67 39.19 -20.89
CA TYR A 515 27.22 40.48 -21.27
C TYR A 515 26.86 41.61 -20.29
N ALA A 516 25.60 41.71 -19.92
CA ALA A 516 25.15 42.80 -19.04
C ALA A 516 25.47 42.53 -17.56
N PHE A 517 25.52 41.28 -17.14
CA PHE A 517 25.77 40.89 -15.74
C PHE A 517 27.26 40.94 -15.36
N GLU A 518 28.17 40.89 -16.32
CA GLU A 518 29.63 40.90 -16.09
C GLU A 518 30.05 42.10 -15.25
N ASP A 519 29.69 43.31 -15.65
CA ASP A 519 30.04 44.54 -14.90
C ASP A 519 29.33 44.59 -13.56
N ILE A 520 28.07 44.17 -13.50
CA ILE A 520 27.30 44.09 -12.25
C ILE A 520 27.94 43.11 -11.26
N ALA A 521 28.34 41.95 -11.72
CA ALA A 521 29.02 40.92 -10.94
C ALA A 521 30.38 41.39 -10.41
N ALA A 522 31.14 42.10 -11.26
CA ALA A 522 32.42 42.68 -10.86
C ALA A 522 32.25 43.72 -9.74
N ASP A 523 31.27 44.62 -9.85
CA ASP A 523 30.96 45.60 -8.82
C ASP A 523 30.39 44.94 -7.54
N TYR A 524 29.55 43.90 -7.66
CA TYR A 524 29.05 43.13 -6.55
C TYR A 524 30.19 42.46 -5.76
N LEU A 525 31.18 41.88 -6.42
CA LEU A 525 32.35 41.27 -5.81
C LEU A 525 33.26 42.27 -5.08
N LYS A 526 33.35 43.54 -5.55
CA LYS A 526 34.11 44.61 -4.88
C LYS A 526 33.54 44.88 -3.48
N ASN A 527 32.20 44.77 -3.34
CA ASN A 527 31.48 45.05 -2.10
C ASN A 527 31.23 43.79 -1.26
N ASN A 528 31.61 42.61 -1.73
CA ASN A 528 31.41 41.32 -1.08
C ASN A 528 32.72 40.51 -1.03
N THR A 529 33.63 40.94 -0.13
CA THR A 529 34.97 40.34 0.02
C THR A 529 34.93 38.83 0.32
N ASP A 530 33.95 38.38 1.11
CA ASP A 530 33.78 36.94 1.44
C ASP A 530 33.41 36.12 0.19
N LEU A 531 32.53 36.61 -0.65
CA LEU A 531 32.17 35.93 -1.90
C LEU A 531 33.34 35.95 -2.87
N LYS A 532 34.09 37.04 -2.96
CA LYS A 532 35.28 37.14 -3.77
C LYS A 532 36.32 36.10 -3.32
N THR A 533 36.54 35.96 -2.03
CA THR A 533 37.47 34.96 -1.45
C THR A 533 37.03 33.54 -1.80
N LYS A 534 35.74 33.23 -1.69
CA LYS A 534 35.19 31.91 -2.07
C LYS A 534 35.36 31.61 -3.56
N LEU A 535 35.16 32.61 -4.41
CA LEU A 535 35.37 32.47 -5.85
C LEU A 535 36.83 32.18 -6.18
N GLU A 536 37.76 32.90 -5.56
CA GLU A 536 39.21 32.71 -5.75
C GLU A 536 39.69 31.35 -5.22
N GLN A 537 39.22 30.93 -4.04
CA GLN A 537 39.51 29.59 -3.51
C GLN A 537 39.03 28.49 -4.46
N ARG A 538 37.83 28.62 -5.01
CA ARG A 538 37.30 27.64 -5.97
C ARG A 538 38.12 27.61 -7.26
N ARG A 539 38.57 28.75 -7.77
CA ARG A 539 39.53 28.83 -8.90
C ARG A 539 40.82 28.07 -8.64
N LEU A 540 41.31 28.13 -7.43
CA LEU A 540 42.56 27.43 -7.03
C LEU A 540 42.39 25.91 -6.91
N THR A 541 41.21 25.46 -6.48
CA THR A 541 40.96 24.04 -6.19
C THR A 541 40.27 23.28 -7.32
N ASP A 542 39.64 23.99 -8.26
CA ASP A 542 38.89 23.41 -9.38
C ASP A 542 39.42 24.01 -10.71
N THR A 543 40.32 23.28 -11.37
CA THR A 543 40.95 23.71 -12.62
C THR A 543 39.99 23.81 -13.81
N ALA A 544 38.88 23.02 -13.81
CA ALA A 544 37.85 23.13 -14.84
C ALA A 544 37.05 24.42 -14.65
N PHE A 545 36.64 24.70 -13.40
CA PHE A 545 35.97 25.95 -13.04
C PHE A 545 36.84 27.19 -13.33
N ALA A 546 38.15 27.11 -13.05
CA ALA A 546 39.08 28.23 -13.32
C ALA A 546 39.19 28.61 -14.79
N LYS A 547 38.88 27.67 -15.70
CA LYS A 547 38.91 27.88 -17.16
C LYS A 547 37.54 28.18 -17.79
N ASP A 548 36.48 28.16 -16.97
CA ASP A 548 35.09 28.39 -17.42
C ASP A 548 34.57 29.73 -16.87
N GLY A 549 34.67 30.79 -17.68
CA GLY A 549 34.17 32.12 -17.28
C GLY A 549 32.67 32.14 -17.02
N ARG A 550 31.88 31.34 -17.78
CA ARG A 550 30.43 31.24 -17.56
C ARG A 550 30.10 30.56 -16.22
N ALA A 551 30.83 29.53 -15.87
CA ALA A 551 30.65 28.87 -14.57
C ALA A 551 31.01 29.81 -13.41
N GLN A 552 32.04 30.63 -13.57
CA GLN A 552 32.45 31.65 -12.57
C GLN A 552 31.39 32.75 -12.44
N LEU A 553 30.90 33.28 -13.55
CA LEU A 553 29.84 34.28 -13.55
C LEU A 553 28.55 33.73 -12.92
N ASN A 554 28.19 32.50 -13.26
CA ASN A 554 27.05 31.81 -12.66
C ASN A 554 27.23 31.56 -11.13
N PHE A 555 28.45 31.29 -10.70
CA PHE A 555 28.76 31.20 -9.28
C PHE A 555 28.44 32.52 -8.54
N VAL A 556 28.85 33.65 -9.11
CA VAL A 556 28.54 34.98 -8.56
C VAL A 556 27.03 35.20 -8.52
N TYR A 557 26.31 34.89 -9.62
CA TYR A 557 24.86 35.02 -9.70
C TYR A 557 24.16 34.21 -8.64
N GLN A 558 24.52 32.94 -8.47
CA GLN A 558 23.91 32.04 -7.47
C GLN A 558 24.12 32.46 -6.01
N HIS A 559 25.15 33.30 -5.75
CA HIS A 559 25.44 33.85 -4.42
C HIS A 559 25.05 35.34 -4.28
N SER A 560 24.34 35.87 -5.25
CA SER A 560 23.91 37.26 -5.29
C SER A 560 22.47 37.45 -4.82
N LEU A 561 22.08 38.72 -4.64
CA LEU A 561 20.71 39.12 -4.31
C LEU A 561 19.69 38.87 -5.43
N TRP A 562 20.18 38.66 -6.65
CA TRP A 562 19.33 38.42 -7.83
C TRP A 562 18.99 36.95 -8.04
N PHE A 563 19.64 36.04 -7.29
CA PHE A 563 19.33 34.64 -7.40
C PHE A 563 17.98 34.31 -6.76
N GLU A 564 17.14 33.59 -7.48
CA GLU A 564 15.79 33.25 -7.04
C GLU A 564 15.77 32.38 -5.77
N PRO A 565 15.14 32.82 -4.67
CA PRO A 565 15.12 32.06 -3.42
C PRO A 565 14.24 30.79 -3.50
N ALA A 566 13.40 30.65 -4.54
CA ALA A 566 12.53 29.50 -4.75
C ALA A 566 13.26 28.27 -5.31
N TYR A 567 14.42 28.47 -5.94
CA TYR A 567 15.22 27.37 -6.48
C TYR A 567 15.69 26.41 -5.39
N MET A 568 15.36 25.11 -5.54
CA MET A 568 15.66 24.06 -4.58
C MET A 568 15.03 24.26 -3.19
N ARG A 569 14.16 25.23 -3.02
CA ARG A 569 13.44 25.47 -1.76
C ARG A 569 12.25 24.53 -1.67
N TYR A 570 12.28 23.64 -0.68
CA TYR A 570 11.20 22.68 -0.46
C TYR A 570 9.94 23.40 0.04
N PRO A 571 8.76 23.19 -0.57
CA PRO A 571 7.60 24.02 -0.30
C PRO A 571 6.70 23.48 0.82
N VAL A 572 7.23 22.61 1.67
CA VAL A 572 6.59 22.16 2.91
C VAL A 572 7.35 22.77 4.08
N TYR A 573 6.69 23.69 4.78
CA TYR A 573 7.30 24.44 5.86
C TYR A 573 6.91 23.85 7.20
N ARG A 574 7.85 23.78 8.14
CA ARG A 574 7.67 23.16 9.45
C ARG A 574 7.54 24.23 10.52
N VAL A 575 6.39 24.30 11.17
CA VAL A 575 6.17 25.16 12.35
C VAL A 575 6.76 24.46 13.56
N ILE A 576 7.79 25.03 14.19
CA ILE A 576 8.56 24.40 15.27
C ILE A 576 8.23 24.94 16.67
N LYS A 577 7.45 26.03 16.78
CA LYS A 577 7.03 26.66 18.04
C LYS A 577 5.58 27.07 18.00
#